data_a9d51bf434789840966ada460bf904d6
#
_entry.id   a9d51bf434789840966ada460bf904d6
#
_cell.length_a   1.000
_cell.length_b   1.000
_cell.length_c   1.000
_cell.angle_alpha   90.00
_cell.angle_beta   90.00
_cell.angle_gamma   90.00
#
_symmetry.space_group_name_H-M   'P 1'
#
loop_
_entity.id
_entity.type
_entity.pdbx_description
1 polymer ?
#
loop_
_entity_poly.entity_id
_entity_poly.type
_entity_poly.pdbx_seq_one_letter_code
_entity_poly.pdbx_strand_id
1 'polypeptide(L)'
;MKLFKSFLLVAAVAGIFASCSDEGYWNEYNFKNETYSFEQGSHSYSLKGTQQLDSVVVTVYRSTTKGNVDVPTILTANSNIISADTAVHFVDGSSIAEIVVKIDNSNIEIGKNYKAEIAFDVPAEQLSISGSNTYTLTFVKEYNWVVAGKGVWASSFSGEQFAVEFEVAEGYENGYYCRVAPYKKGYYIPFFLDENADAVECPANDYNIGVTYAGAALVFHHDPAGNYAKYCSFANEGNYYMLNGVWDTAEGLGVAKDQVLWTEGWPGE
;
A
#
# COMPACT_ATOMS: atom_id res chain seq x y z
N MET A 1 -11.92 53.27 27.43
CA MET A 1 -11.83 52.71 26.05
C MET A 1 -11.46 51.23 25.98
N LYS A 2 -10.93 50.59 27.03
CA LYS A 2 -10.62 49.14 27.06
C LYS A 2 -11.84 48.23 27.37
N LEU A 3 -12.82 48.72 28.14
CA LEU A 3 -14.03 47.96 28.48
C LEU A 3 -14.98 47.75 27.30
N PHE A 4 -15.03 48.69 26.35
CA PHE A 4 -15.96 48.61 25.19
C PHE A 4 -15.51 47.56 24.15
N LYS A 5 -14.18 47.31 24.04
CA LYS A 5 -13.65 46.29 23.14
C LYS A 5 -13.90 44.86 23.65
N SER A 6 -13.89 44.67 24.97
CA SER A 6 -14.18 43.36 25.57
C SER A 6 -15.66 42.96 25.46
N PHE A 7 -16.57 43.99 25.53
CA PHE A 7 -18.00 43.73 25.38
C PHE A 7 -18.40 43.37 23.95
N LEU A 8 -17.72 43.97 22.96
CA LEU A 8 -17.95 43.62 21.54
C LEU A 8 -17.46 42.21 21.18
N LEU A 9 -16.37 41.76 21.80
CA LEU A 9 -15.84 40.40 21.58
C LEU A 9 -16.73 39.32 22.19
N VAL A 10 -17.31 39.59 23.40
CA VAL A 10 -18.23 38.67 24.05
C VAL A 10 -19.56 38.58 23.30
N ALA A 11 -20.04 39.70 22.75
CA ALA A 11 -21.27 39.74 21.94
C ALA A 11 -21.09 39.00 20.60
N ALA A 12 -19.88 39.07 19.99
CA ALA A 12 -19.60 38.35 18.75
C ALA A 12 -19.50 36.83 18.96
N VAL A 13 -18.95 36.38 20.10
CA VAL A 13 -18.87 34.95 20.44
C VAL A 13 -20.26 34.41 20.81
N ALA A 14 -21.10 35.17 21.52
CA ALA A 14 -22.45 34.77 21.84
C ALA A 14 -23.35 34.68 20.57
N GLY A 15 -23.11 35.56 19.58
CA GLY A 15 -23.82 35.52 18.29
C GLY A 15 -23.51 34.29 17.43
N ILE A 16 -22.34 33.71 17.56
CA ILE A 16 -21.95 32.48 16.81
C ILE A 16 -22.68 31.25 17.38
N PHE A 17 -22.93 31.23 18.69
CA PHE A 17 -23.69 30.12 19.30
C PHE A 17 -25.21 30.27 19.18
N ALA A 18 -25.74 31.48 18.95
CA ALA A 18 -27.17 31.72 18.78
C ALA A 18 -27.66 31.46 17.34
N SER A 19 -26.76 31.33 16.37
CA SER A 19 -27.09 31.06 14.97
C SER A 19 -27.30 29.57 14.64
N CYS A 20 -27.12 28.69 15.61
CA CYS A 20 -27.34 27.25 15.45
C CYS A 20 -28.64 26.72 16.08
N SER A 21 -29.56 27.62 16.51
CA SER A 21 -30.88 27.20 16.99
C SER A 21 -31.99 27.54 15.98
N ASP A 22 -31.76 27.12 14.72
CA ASP A 22 -32.88 27.03 13.79
C ASP A 22 -33.57 25.67 14.00
N GLU A 23 -34.32 25.56 15.07
CA GLU A 23 -35.19 24.42 15.41
C GLU A 23 -36.32 24.20 14.40
N GLY A 24 -36.31 24.90 13.26
CA GLY A 24 -37.44 24.98 12.36
C GLY A 24 -37.44 24.08 11.13
N TYR A 25 -36.33 23.42 10.78
CA TYR A 25 -36.23 22.68 9.50
C TYR A 25 -35.48 21.33 9.55
N TRP A 26 -35.26 20.79 10.74
CA TRP A 26 -34.97 19.36 10.79
C TRP A 26 -36.33 18.65 10.68
N ASN A 27 -36.81 18.46 9.44
CA ASN A 27 -37.69 17.33 9.19
C ASN A 27 -36.96 16.16 9.83
N GLU A 28 -37.59 15.53 10.85
CA GLU A 28 -37.17 14.20 11.27
C GLU A 28 -37.13 13.39 9.99
N TYR A 29 -35.91 13.22 9.41
CA TYR A 29 -35.69 12.20 8.43
C TYR A 29 -35.97 10.91 9.19
N ASN A 30 -37.23 10.50 9.16
CA ASN A 30 -37.67 9.21 9.60
C ASN A 30 -36.97 8.21 8.67
N PHE A 31 -35.68 7.89 8.98
CA PHE A 31 -35.04 6.71 8.42
C PHE A 31 -35.95 5.57 8.82
N LYS A 32 -36.67 5.02 7.85
CA LYS A 32 -37.55 3.87 8.08
C LYS A 32 -36.78 2.68 8.59
N ASN A 33 -35.47 2.65 8.29
CA ASN A 33 -34.54 1.60 8.68
C ASN A 33 -33.31 2.22 9.32
N GLU A 34 -32.77 1.56 10.33
CA GLU A 34 -31.45 1.84 10.87
C GLU A 34 -30.39 1.51 9.79
N THR A 35 -29.40 2.41 9.62
CA THR A 35 -28.36 2.23 8.63
C THR A 35 -26.98 2.18 9.25
N TYR A 36 -26.06 1.45 8.62
CA TYR A 36 -24.71 1.18 9.09
C TYR A 36 -23.67 1.61 8.08
N SER A 37 -22.50 2.05 8.57
CA SER A 37 -21.34 2.35 7.75
C SER A 37 -20.05 2.18 8.53
N PHE A 38 -18.97 1.85 7.83
CA PHE A 38 -17.63 1.97 8.36
C PHE A 38 -17.18 3.43 8.34
N GLU A 39 -16.38 3.86 9.34
CA GLU A 39 -15.78 5.19 9.38
C GLU A 39 -14.87 5.43 8.17
N GLN A 40 -14.08 4.44 7.83
CA GLN A 40 -13.16 4.45 6.68
C GLN A 40 -13.38 3.20 5.84
N GLY A 41 -13.19 3.34 4.52
CA GLY A 41 -13.35 2.22 3.59
C GLY A 41 -12.13 1.30 3.53
N SER A 42 -10.95 1.72 3.99
CA SER A 42 -9.75 0.89 3.93
C SER A 42 -8.62 1.36 4.82
N HIS A 43 -7.74 0.39 5.18
CA HIS A 43 -6.41 0.63 5.71
C HIS A 43 -5.38 -0.23 4.97
N SER A 44 -4.17 0.31 4.84
CA SER A 44 -3.04 -0.39 4.22
C SER A 44 -1.80 -0.24 5.10
N TYR A 45 -1.10 -1.36 5.34
CA TYR A 45 0.10 -1.40 6.17
C TYR A 45 1.26 -2.08 5.42
N SER A 46 2.44 -1.48 5.57
CA SER A 46 3.71 -2.08 5.15
C SER A 46 4.56 -2.29 6.40
N LEU A 47 4.75 -3.54 6.78
CA LEU A 47 5.44 -3.95 8.01
C LEU A 47 6.92 -4.18 7.71
N LYS A 48 7.81 -3.44 8.38
CA LYS A 48 9.26 -3.52 8.17
C LYS A 48 9.96 -4.22 9.32
N GLY A 49 10.94 -5.05 8.98
CA GLY A 49 11.79 -5.70 9.98
C GLY A 49 10.98 -6.49 11.01
N THR A 50 11.08 -6.10 12.29
CA THR A 50 10.40 -6.75 13.41
C THR A 50 8.99 -6.21 13.69
N GLN A 51 8.47 -5.29 12.88
CA GLN A 51 7.11 -4.78 13.05
C GLN A 51 6.10 -5.90 12.95
N GLN A 52 5.09 -5.85 13.84
CA GLN A 52 3.96 -6.77 13.88
C GLN A 52 2.66 -5.98 13.79
N LEU A 53 1.62 -6.64 13.29
CA LEU A 53 0.26 -6.13 13.22
C LEU A 53 -0.67 -7.18 13.84
N ASP A 54 -0.87 -7.09 15.16
CA ASP A 54 -1.67 -8.08 15.89
C ASP A 54 -3.17 -7.92 15.61
N SER A 55 -3.62 -6.68 15.47
CA SER A 55 -5.02 -6.37 15.17
C SER A 55 -5.19 -4.98 14.60
N VAL A 56 -6.34 -4.79 13.93
CA VAL A 56 -6.83 -3.49 13.48
C VAL A 56 -8.22 -3.29 14.06
N VAL A 57 -8.43 -2.17 14.75
CA VAL A 57 -9.74 -1.76 15.26
C VAL A 57 -10.40 -0.90 14.20
N VAL A 58 -11.60 -1.27 13.79
CA VAL A 58 -12.36 -0.58 12.75
C VAL A 58 -13.62 0.00 13.37
N THR A 59 -13.76 1.32 13.32
CA THR A 59 -14.93 2.03 13.83
C THR A 59 -16.11 1.88 12.87
N VAL A 60 -17.27 1.62 13.43
CA VAL A 60 -18.53 1.44 12.73
C VAL A 60 -19.57 2.40 13.30
N TYR A 61 -20.33 3.02 12.42
CA TYR A 61 -21.43 3.94 12.77
C TYR A 61 -22.79 3.33 12.47
N ARG A 62 -23.78 3.67 13.30
CA ARG A 62 -25.19 3.47 13.00
C ARG A 62 -25.97 4.78 13.06
N SER A 63 -27.07 4.86 12.33
CA SER A 63 -27.90 6.08 12.22
C SER A 63 -28.73 6.39 13.46
N THR A 64 -28.85 5.48 14.42
CA THR A 64 -29.61 5.66 15.66
C THR A 64 -28.72 5.36 16.88
N THR A 65 -29.27 5.71 18.09
CA THR A 65 -28.60 5.37 19.35
C THR A 65 -29.47 4.43 20.21
N LYS A 66 -30.57 3.92 19.66
CA LYS A 66 -31.59 3.20 20.45
C LYS A 66 -31.34 1.71 20.46
N GLY A 67 -31.35 1.14 21.65
CA GLY A 67 -31.28 -0.30 21.88
C GLY A 67 -29.88 -0.90 21.70
N ASN A 68 -29.73 -2.13 22.19
CA ASN A 68 -28.59 -2.99 21.90
C ASN A 68 -28.88 -3.70 20.58
N VAL A 69 -27.92 -3.65 19.64
CA VAL A 69 -28.07 -4.25 18.31
C VAL A 69 -26.79 -4.97 17.93
N ASP A 70 -26.94 -6.21 17.45
CA ASP A 70 -25.87 -6.99 16.86
C ASP A 70 -26.04 -6.96 15.34
N VAL A 71 -25.07 -6.37 14.63
CA VAL A 71 -25.09 -6.23 13.19
C VAL A 71 -24.16 -7.28 12.58
N PRO A 72 -24.70 -8.28 11.88
CA PRO A 72 -23.90 -9.35 11.34
C PRO A 72 -22.96 -8.84 10.24
N THR A 73 -21.76 -9.43 10.19
CA THR A 73 -20.73 -9.11 9.21
C THR A 73 -20.18 -10.36 8.54
N ILE A 74 -19.71 -10.20 7.30
CA ILE A 74 -19.04 -11.24 6.52
C ILE A 74 -17.59 -10.81 6.30
N LEU A 75 -16.65 -11.68 6.70
CA LEU A 75 -15.22 -11.54 6.38
C LEU A 75 -14.89 -12.39 5.16
N THR A 76 -14.32 -11.76 4.14
CA THR A 76 -13.68 -12.44 3.01
C THR A 76 -12.19 -12.12 3.03
N ALA A 77 -11.35 -13.15 3.21
CA ALA A 77 -9.90 -12.96 3.27
C ALA A 77 -9.17 -13.93 2.35
N ASN A 78 -8.01 -13.51 1.83
CA ASN A 78 -7.16 -14.35 0.99
C ASN A 78 -6.23 -15.28 1.81
N SER A 79 -6.35 -15.24 3.14
CA SER A 79 -5.56 -16.08 4.05
C SER A 79 -6.31 -16.33 5.36
N ASN A 80 -6.10 -17.51 5.93
CA ASN A 80 -6.67 -17.93 7.22
C ASN A 80 -5.99 -17.32 8.45
N ILE A 81 -4.89 -16.57 8.26
CA ILE A 81 -4.24 -15.83 9.34
C ILE A 81 -5.04 -14.59 9.77
N ILE A 82 -6.06 -14.20 8.99
CA ILE A 82 -6.91 -13.04 9.27
C ILE A 82 -8.25 -13.54 9.76
N SER A 83 -8.71 -13.02 10.89
CA SER A 83 -10.01 -13.29 11.46
C SER A 83 -10.67 -11.99 11.97
N ALA A 84 -11.99 -11.97 12.05
CA ALA A 84 -12.73 -10.87 12.64
C ALA A 84 -13.94 -11.42 13.39
N ASP A 85 -14.52 -10.61 14.25
CA ASP A 85 -15.79 -10.92 14.87
C ASP A 85 -16.90 -10.98 13.81
N THR A 86 -17.87 -11.87 13.99
CA THR A 86 -18.97 -12.11 13.02
C THR A 86 -20.11 -11.10 13.14
N ALA A 87 -20.05 -10.19 14.09
CA ALA A 87 -21.02 -9.12 14.29
C ALA A 87 -20.39 -7.91 14.97
N VAL A 88 -20.93 -6.74 14.69
CA VAL A 88 -20.65 -5.49 15.41
C VAL A 88 -21.71 -5.29 16.49
N HIS A 89 -21.28 -5.07 17.74
CA HIS A 89 -22.15 -4.92 18.89
C HIS A 89 -22.36 -3.45 19.24
N PHE A 90 -23.55 -2.91 18.99
CA PHE A 90 -23.93 -1.58 19.43
C PHE A 90 -24.66 -1.63 20.77
N VAL A 91 -24.24 -0.80 21.71
CA VAL A 91 -24.93 -0.64 23.01
C VAL A 91 -25.94 0.49 22.95
N ASP A 92 -26.99 0.40 23.76
CA ASP A 92 -28.00 1.46 23.90
C ASP A 92 -27.36 2.79 24.27
N GLY A 93 -27.79 3.87 23.63
CA GLY A 93 -27.22 5.21 23.79
C GLY A 93 -26.02 5.52 22.92
N SER A 94 -25.43 4.55 22.21
CA SER A 94 -24.27 4.76 21.31
C SER A 94 -24.64 4.59 19.85
N SER A 95 -24.17 5.50 19.00
CA SER A 95 -24.17 5.36 17.53
C SER A 95 -22.84 4.82 16.99
N ILE A 96 -21.88 4.50 17.86
CA ILE A 96 -20.54 4.07 17.51
C ILE A 96 -20.27 2.72 18.14
N ALA A 97 -19.67 1.82 17.36
CA ALA A 97 -19.15 0.54 17.82
C ALA A 97 -17.84 0.22 17.10
N GLU A 98 -17.19 -0.84 17.48
CA GLU A 98 -15.93 -1.29 16.90
C GLU A 98 -16.01 -2.76 16.50
N ILE A 99 -15.32 -3.12 15.44
CA ILE A 99 -15.01 -4.50 15.07
C ILE A 99 -13.49 -4.68 15.05
N VAL A 100 -13.01 -5.79 15.62
CA VAL A 100 -11.58 -6.08 15.69
C VAL A 100 -11.21 -7.11 14.65
N VAL A 101 -10.30 -6.73 13.76
CA VAL A 101 -9.65 -7.66 12.81
C VAL A 101 -8.36 -8.14 13.45
N LYS A 102 -8.24 -9.45 13.68
CA LYS A 102 -7.07 -10.09 14.31
C LYS A 102 -6.19 -10.72 13.24
N ILE A 103 -4.87 -10.67 13.45
CA ILE A 103 -3.86 -11.19 12.53
C ILE A 103 -2.92 -12.10 13.30
N ASP A 104 -2.74 -13.31 12.81
CA ASP A 104 -1.75 -14.27 13.35
C ASP A 104 -0.37 -13.99 12.74
N ASN A 105 0.45 -13.24 13.47
CA ASN A 105 1.79 -12.85 13.03
C ASN A 105 2.76 -14.03 12.88
N SER A 106 2.50 -15.18 13.52
CA SER A 106 3.41 -16.33 13.46
C SER A 106 3.45 -17.00 12.09
N ASN A 107 2.42 -16.72 11.27
CA ASN A 107 2.23 -17.32 9.96
C ASN A 107 2.25 -16.27 8.82
N ILE A 108 2.78 -15.07 9.07
CA ILE A 108 2.95 -14.06 8.01
C ILE A 108 4.15 -14.42 7.14
N GLU A 109 3.91 -14.68 5.86
CA GLU A 109 4.93 -14.85 4.84
C GLU A 109 5.46 -13.47 4.37
N ILE A 110 6.78 -13.34 4.30
CA ILE A 110 7.43 -12.10 3.85
C ILE A 110 7.18 -11.92 2.34
N GLY A 111 6.90 -10.69 1.91
CA GLY A 111 6.64 -10.35 0.51
C GLY A 111 5.23 -10.70 0.02
N LYS A 112 4.44 -11.43 0.80
CA LYS A 112 3.06 -11.77 0.44
C LYS A 112 2.10 -10.65 0.78
N ASN A 113 1.24 -10.31 -0.18
CA ASN A 113 0.15 -9.36 0.01
C ASN A 113 -1.05 -10.05 0.65
N TYR A 114 -1.44 -9.61 1.82
CA TYR A 114 -2.63 -10.04 2.53
C TYR A 114 -3.76 -9.03 2.30
N LYS A 115 -4.95 -9.55 2.04
CA LYS A 115 -6.15 -8.75 1.85
C LYS A 115 -7.32 -9.39 2.58
N ALA A 116 -8.07 -8.56 3.29
CA ALA A 116 -9.35 -8.93 3.87
C ALA A 116 -10.37 -7.84 3.56
N GLU A 117 -11.63 -8.26 3.37
CA GLU A 117 -12.77 -7.38 3.20
C GLU A 117 -13.85 -7.77 4.19
N ILE A 118 -14.37 -6.79 4.92
CA ILE A 118 -15.51 -6.93 5.82
C ILE A 118 -16.69 -6.18 5.20
N ALA A 119 -17.82 -6.85 5.10
CA ALA A 119 -19.07 -6.27 4.66
C ALA A 119 -20.16 -6.52 5.71
N PHE A 120 -21.16 -5.65 5.78
CA PHE A 120 -22.37 -5.91 6.56
C PHE A 120 -23.23 -6.97 5.87
N ASP A 121 -23.70 -7.95 6.63
CA ASP A 121 -24.67 -8.96 6.18
C ASP A 121 -26.10 -8.50 6.55
N VAL A 122 -26.51 -7.42 5.91
CA VAL A 122 -27.82 -6.78 6.14
C VAL A 122 -28.47 -6.41 4.81
N PRO A 123 -29.81 -6.21 4.77
CA PRO A 123 -30.50 -5.71 3.59
C PRO A 123 -29.94 -4.38 3.09
N ALA A 124 -29.98 -4.15 1.78
CA ALA A 124 -29.42 -2.95 1.15
C ALA A 124 -29.98 -1.63 1.70
N GLU A 125 -31.23 -1.63 2.15
CA GLU A 125 -31.87 -0.47 2.79
C GLU A 125 -31.33 -0.12 4.19
N GLN A 126 -30.52 -1.00 4.78
CA GLN A 126 -29.79 -0.78 6.03
C GLN A 126 -28.34 -0.36 5.80
N LEU A 127 -27.90 -0.24 4.56
CA LEU A 127 -26.60 0.29 4.22
C LEU A 127 -26.64 1.81 4.08
N SER A 128 -25.66 2.50 4.61
CA SER A 128 -25.58 3.96 4.52
C SER A 128 -25.33 4.38 3.07
N ILE A 129 -26.06 5.40 2.61
CA ILE A 129 -25.89 5.97 1.27
C ILE A 129 -24.60 6.80 1.17
N SER A 130 -24.16 7.39 2.27
CA SER A 130 -23.04 8.34 2.31
C SER A 130 -21.77 7.79 2.94
N GLY A 131 -21.83 6.62 3.57
CA GLY A 131 -20.69 5.99 4.24
C GLY A 131 -20.13 4.78 3.48
N SER A 132 -19.03 4.26 3.96
CA SER A 132 -18.43 3.02 3.42
C SER A 132 -19.21 1.80 3.90
N ASN A 133 -19.72 0.99 2.99
CA ASN A 133 -20.48 -0.22 3.29
C ASN A 133 -19.61 -1.48 3.37
N THR A 134 -18.35 -1.35 2.92
CA THR A 134 -17.30 -2.35 3.04
C THR A 134 -16.05 -1.72 3.62
N TYR A 135 -15.27 -2.52 4.32
CA TYR A 135 -13.94 -2.16 4.81
C TYR A 135 -12.91 -3.12 4.25
N THR A 136 -11.84 -2.59 3.65
CA THR A 136 -10.75 -3.39 3.10
C THR A 136 -9.47 -3.17 3.93
N LEU A 137 -8.93 -4.26 4.46
CA LEU A 137 -7.59 -4.29 5.06
C LEU A 137 -6.62 -4.90 4.05
N THR A 138 -5.50 -4.21 3.81
CA THR A 138 -4.36 -4.78 3.08
C THR A 138 -3.10 -4.63 3.91
N PHE A 139 -2.24 -5.63 3.90
CA PHE A 139 -0.91 -5.50 4.49
C PHE A 139 0.09 -6.43 3.83
N VAL A 140 1.36 -6.06 3.92
CA VAL A 140 2.51 -6.84 3.47
C VAL A 140 3.61 -6.74 4.52
N LYS A 141 4.32 -7.84 4.78
CA LYS A 141 5.57 -7.82 5.52
C LYS A 141 6.71 -7.70 4.52
N GLU A 142 7.39 -6.56 4.53
CA GLU A 142 8.50 -6.30 3.61
C GLU A 142 9.73 -7.11 4.00
N TYR A 143 10.54 -7.45 3.01
CA TYR A 143 11.88 -7.98 3.26
C TYR A 143 12.74 -6.93 3.97
N ASN A 144 13.63 -7.41 4.85
CA ASN A 144 14.73 -6.58 5.34
C ASN A 144 15.83 -6.60 4.28
N TRP A 145 16.16 -5.41 3.76
CA TRP A 145 17.16 -5.26 2.71
C TRP A 145 18.50 -4.89 3.31
N VAL A 146 19.53 -5.66 2.99
CA VAL A 146 20.90 -5.42 3.42
C VAL A 146 21.79 -5.18 2.22
N VAL A 147 22.75 -4.27 2.34
CA VAL A 147 23.77 -4.07 1.31
C VAL A 147 24.67 -5.30 1.30
N ALA A 148 24.64 -6.04 0.21
CA ALA A 148 25.42 -7.25 0.03
C ALA A 148 26.70 -7.00 -0.77
N GLY A 149 26.74 -5.95 -1.61
CA GLY A 149 27.92 -5.68 -2.40
C GLY A 149 27.84 -4.39 -3.21
N LYS A 150 28.85 -4.20 -4.06
CA LYS A 150 28.98 -3.06 -4.95
C LYS A 150 29.21 -3.50 -6.38
N GLY A 151 28.93 -2.61 -7.30
CA GLY A 151 29.16 -2.88 -8.70
C GLY A 151 28.93 -1.68 -9.60
N VAL A 152 28.70 -1.99 -10.86
CA VAL A 152 28.49 -1.01 -11.91
C VAL A 152 27.22 -1.32 -12.67
N TRP A 153 26.40 -0.31 -12.86
CA TRP A 153 25.30 -0.32 -13.82
C TRP A 153 25.73 0.45 -15.07
N ALA A 154 25.85 -0.21 -16.20
CA ALA A 154 26.10 0.42 -17.48
C ALA A 154 24.78 0.62 -18.23
N SER A 155 24.38 1.86 -18.33
CA SER A 155 23.10 2.24 -18.94
C SER A 155 23.23 2.37 -20.44
N SER A 156 22.38 1.67 -21.17
CA SER A 156 22.25 1.84 -22.62
C SER A 156 21.49 3.12 -22.99
N PHE A 157 20.73 3.69 -22.06
CA PHE A 157 19.99 4.94 -22.29
C PHE A 157 20.95 6.15 -22.31
N SER A 158 21.78 6.31 -21.26
CA SER A 158 22.68 7.46 -21.16
C SER A 158 24.06 7.19 -21.79
N GLY A 159 24.42 5.93 -22.00
CA GLY A 159 25.77 5.53 -22.39
C GLY A 159 26.80 5.65 -21.25
N GLU A 160 26.34 5.89 -20.04
CA GLU A 160 27.18 6.09 -18.86
C GLU A 160 27.23 4.85 -17.96
N GLN A 161 28.22 4.84 -17.07
CA GLN A 161 28.36 3.82 -16.04
C GLN A 161 28.16 4.46 -14.67
N PHE A 162 27.36 3.83 -13.84
CA PHE A 162 27.03 4.27 -12.49
C PHE A 162 27.57 3.26 -11.47
N ALA A 163 28.31 3.74 -10.48
CA ALA A 163 28.62 2.94 -9.31
C ALA A 163 27.34 2.70 -8.51
N VAL A 164 27.06 1.44 -8.18
CA VAL A 164 25.84 1.03 -7.50
C VAL A 164 26.14 0.15 -6.30
N GLU A 165 25.22 0.18 -5.33
CA GLU A 165 25.16 -0.81 -4.25
C GLU A 165 24.05 -1.79 -4.55
N PHE A 166 24.33 -3.08 -4.33
CA PHE A 166 23.34 -4.15 -4.42
C PHE A 166 22.80 -4.44 -3.03
N GLU A 167 21.49 -4.50 -2.92
CA GLU A 167 20.82 -4.92 -1.71
C GLU A 167 20.20 -6.30 -1.93
N VAL A 168 20.26 -7.15 -0.90
CA VAL A 168 19.70 -8.50 -0.90
C VAL A 168 18.67 -8.61 0.21
N ALA A 169 17.58 -9.29 -0.07
CA ALA A 169 16.52 -9.57 0.88
C ALA A 169 16.95 -10.67 1.86
N GLU A 170 17.06 -10.34 3.15
CA GLU A 170 17.33 -11.34 4.18
C GLU A 170 16.20 -12.36 4.29
N GLY A 171 16.56 -13.65 4.34
CA GLY A 171 15.60 -14.73 4.53
C GLY A 171 14.83 -15.13 3.28
N TYR A 172 15.27 -14.73 2.10
CA TYR A 172 14.76 -15.30 0.86
C TYR A 172 15.35 -16.70 0.65
N GLU A 173 14.48 -17.72 0.49
CA GLU A 173 14.90 -19.14 0.57
C GLU A 173 15.23 -19.78 -0.78
N ASN A 174 14.89 -19.14 -1.92
CA ASN A 174 15.03 -19.74 -3.25
C ASN A 174 16.17 -19.10 -4.04
N GLY A 175 17.34 -18.92 -3.43
CA GLY A 175 18.47 -18.20 -4.02
C GLY A 175 18.57 -16.77 -3.47
N TYR A 176 18.69 -15.78 -4.36
CA TYR A 176 18.88 -14.39 -3.96
C TYR A 176 17.81 -13.49 -4.57
N TYR A 177 17.05 -12.80 -3.73
CA TYR A 177 16.19 -11.70 -4.16
C TYR A 177 16.98 -10.40 -4.00
N CYS A 178 17.41 -9.85 -5.11
CA CYS A 178 18.30 -8.69 -5.18
C CYS A 178 17.54 -7.46 -5.66
N ARG A 179 18.08 -6.28 -5.34
CA ARG A 179 17.64 -5.03 -5.96
C ARG A 179 18.78 -4.04 -6.10
N VAL A 180 18.69 -3.16 -7.07
CA VAL A 180 19.66 -2.11 -7.34
C VAL A 180 18.95 -0.80 -7.67
N ALA A 181 19.53 0.33 -7.24
CA ALA A 181 19.07 1.66 -7.60
C ALA A 181 20.07 2.31 -8.55
N PRO A 182 19.90 2.17 -9.88
CA PRO A 182 20.94 2.58 -10.84
C PRO A 182 21.15 4.09 -10.90
N TYR A 183 20.11 4.89 -10.67
CA TYR A 183 20.18 6.33 -10.84
C TYR A 183 19.92 7.11 -9.55
N LYS A 184 18.96 6.64 -8.73
CA LYS A 184 18.56 7.36 -7.52
C LYS A 184 18.12 6.39 -6.43
N LYS A 185 18.71 6.53 -5.24
CA LYS A 185 18.32 5.74 -4.06
C LYS A 185 16.81 5.87 -3.79
N GLY A 186 16.16 4.73 -3.50
CA GLY A 186 14.72 4.65 -3.29
C GLY A 186 13.93 4.25 -4.54
N TYR A 187 14.59 4.19 -5.70
CA TYR A 187 14.01 3.75 -6.96
C TYR A 187 14.76 2.52 -7.45
N TYR A 188 14.24 1.36 -7.12
CA TYR A 188 14.93 0.09 -7.30
C TYR A 188 14.39 -0.71 -8.47
N ILE A 189 15.29 -1.42 -9.13
CA ILE A 189 14.98 -2.51 -10.06
C ILE A 189 15.32 -3.82 -9.33
N PRO A 190 14.33 -4.66 -9.01
CA PRO A 190 14.56 -5.95 -8.39
C PRO A 190 14.88 -7.01 -9.43
N PHE A 191 15.57 -8.08 -9.01
CA PHE A 191 15.83 -9.27 -9.81
C PHE A 191 16.10 -10.48 -8.90
N PHE A 192 15.86 -11.66 -9.44
CA PHE A 192 16.09 -12.92 -8.75
C PHE A 192 17.27 -13.66 -9.38
N LEU A 193 18.10 -14.22 -8.52
CA LEU A 193 19.17 -15.15 -8.89
C LEU A 193 18.89 -16.47 -8.18
N ASP A 194 19.34 -17.59 -8.79
CA ASP A 194 19.27 -18.90 -8.14
C ASP A 194 20.41 -19.09 -7.10
N GLU A 195 20.53 -20.26 -6.53
CA GLU A 195 21.56 -20.61 -5.54
C GLU A 195 22.99 -20.51 -6.08
N ASN A 196 23.18 -20.61 -7.40
CA ASN A 196 24.45 -20.45 -8.08
C ASN A 196 24.69 -19.02 -8.56
N ALA A 197 23.80 -18.10 -8.19
CA ALA A 197 23.78 -16.73 -8.65
C ALA A 197 23.57 -16.58 -10.18
N ASP A 198 22.96 -17.58 -10.83
CA ASP A 198 22.49 -17.43 -12.20
C ASP A 198 21.21 -16.60 -12.28
N ALA A 199 21.05 -15.88 -13.39
CA ALA A 199 19.90 -15.04 -13.61
C ALA A 199 18.62 -15.88 -13.77
N VAL A 200 17.62 -15.63 -12.92
CA VAL A 200 16.32 -16.31 -12.97
C VAL A 200 15.28 -15.39 -13.59
N GLU A 201 15.05 -14.23 -12.97
CA GLU A 201 13.96 -13.34 -13.35
C GLU A 201 14.23 -11.89 -12.93
N CYS A 202 13.84 -10.95 -13.79
CA CYS A 202 13.48 -9.60 -13.36
C CYS A 202 11.96 -9.50 -13.43
N PRO A 203 11.27 -9.17 -12.32
CA PRO A 203 9.81 -9.13 -12.29
C PRO A 203 9.24 -8.17 -13.32
N ALA A 204 8.12 -8.57 -13.94
CA ALA A 204 7.41 -7.72 -14.89
C ALA A 204 6.86 -6.47 -14.17
N ASN A 205 7.31 -5.29 -14.57
CA ASN A 205 6.83 -4.03 -14.02
C ASN A 205 7.30 -2.82 -14.86
N ASP A 206 6.68 -1.68 -14.58
CA ASP A 206 7.08 -0.36 -15.03
C ASP A 206 7.89 0.33 -13.91
N TYR A 207 9.21 0.24 -14.00
CA TYR A 207 10.11 0.77 -12.97
C TYR A 207 10.39 2.25 -13.19
N ASN A 208 9.84 3.12 -12.35
CA ASN A 208 10.28 4.51 -12.26
C ASN A 208 11.67 4.52 -11.61
N ILE A 209 12.66 5.06 -12.28
CA ILE A 209 14.05 5.10 -11.80
C ILE A 209 14.44 6.39 -11.08
N GLY A 210 13.46 7.26 -10.81
CA GLY A 210 13.62 8.47 -9.97
C GLY A 210 14.30 9.64 -10.65
N VAL A 211 14.45 9.62 -11.98
CA VAL A 211 14.96 10.73 -12.79
C VAL A 211 13.95 11.14 -13.84
N THR A 212 14.10 12.34 -14.38
CA THR A 212 13.28 12.86 -15.47
C THR A 212 14.14 13.09 -16.70
N TYR A 213 13.56 12.81 -17.86
CA TYR A 213 14.14 13.13 -19.15
C TYR A 213 13.11 13.90 -19.98
N ALA A 214 13.50 15.00 -20.58
CA ALA A 214 12.62 15.88 -21.37
C ALA A 214 11.30 16.26 -20.65
N GLY A 215 11.34 16.40 -19.31
CA GLY A 215 10.20 16.83 -18.50
C GLY A 215 9.25 15.73 -18.03
N ALA A 216 9.46 14.47 -18.42
CA ALA A 216 8.72 13.31 -17.93
C ALA A 216 9.58 12.37 -17.10
N ALA A 217 8.94 11.54 -16.27
CA ALA A 217 9.65 10.48 -15.56
C ALA A 217 10.24 9.49 -16.56
N LEU A 218 11.50 9.09 -16.34
CA LEU A 218 12.11 8.02 -17.09
C LEU A 218 11.67 6.69 -16.47
N VAL A 219 11.06 5.83 -17.28
CA VAL A 219 10.53 4.53 -16.86
C VAL A 219 11.22 3.41 -17.62
N PHE A 220 11.63 2.38 -16.88
CA PHE A 220 12.13 1.14 -17.45
C PHE A 220 11.01 0.09 -17.42
N HIS A 221 10.51 -0.28 -18.60
CA HIS A 221 9.53 -1.34 -18.77
C HIS A 221 10.21 -2.68 -18.92
N HIS A 222 9.88 -3.62 -18.04
CA HIS A 222 10.27 -5.03 -18.18
C HIS A 222 9.01 -5.89 -18.05
N ASP A 223 8.53 -6.40 -19.18
CA ASP A 223 7.37 -7.29 -19.24
C ASP A 223 7.60 -8.37 -20.30
N PRO A 224 8.23 -9.51 -19.89
CA PRO A 224 8.57 -10.59 -20.82
C PRO A 224 7.34 -11.34 -21.37
N ALA A 225 6.14 -11.08 -20.87
CA ALA A 225 4.89 -11.67 -21.36
C ALA A 225 3.96 -10.66 -22.06
N GLY A 226 4.28 -9.38 -22.03
CA GLY A 226 3.43 -8.29 -22.53
C GLY A 226 3.78 -7.80 -23.94
N ASN A 227 3.39 -6.57 -24.22
CA ASN A 227 3.54 -5.95 -25.54
C ASN A 227 4.99 -5.80 -26.00
N TYR A 228 5.94 -5.72 -25.05
CA TYR A 228 7.36 -5.54 -25.30
C TYR A 228 8.18 -6.80 -25.05
N ALA A 229 7.54 -7.98 -24.94
CA ALA A 229 8.16 -9.26 -24.61
C ALA A 229 9.44 -9.57 -25.41
N LYS A 230 9.45 -9.26 -26.71
CA LYS A 230 10.63 -9.50 -27.57
C LYS A 230 11.88 -8.67 -27.23
N TYR A 231 11.70 -7.64 -26.39
CA TYR A 231 12.79 -6.76 -25.94
C TYR A 231 13.16 -7.00 -24.47
N CYS A 232 12.41 -7.84 -23.75
CA CYS A 232 12.59 -8.08 -22.34
C CYS A 232 13.24 -9.42 -22.08
N SER A 233 14.38 -9.40 -21.40
CA SER A 233 15.05 -10.61 -20.89
C SER A 233 16.00 -10.23 -19.76
N PHE A 234 16.28 -11.19 -18.91
CA PHE A 234 17.32 -11.11 -17.90
C PHE A 234 18.20 -12.36 -18.02
N ALA A 235 19.51 -12.19 -18.20
CA ALA A 235 20.42 -13.29 -18.47
C ALA A 235 21.79 -13.03 -17.85
N ASN A 236 22.45 -14.12 -17.43
CA ASN A 236 23.86 -14.14 -17.02
C ASN A 236 24.74 -14.33 -18.27
N GLU A 237 25.59 -13.35 -18.54
CA GLU A 237 26.56 -13.36 -19.66
C GLU A 237 27.99 -13.69 -19.18
N GLY A 238 28.12 -14.32 -18.03
CA GLY A 238 29.36 -14.77 -17.41
C GLY A 238 29.99 -13.70 -16.50
N ASN A 239 30.34 -12.53 -17.01
CA ASN A 239 30.99 -11.47 -16.23
C ASN A 239 30.01 -10.36 -15.81
N TYR A 240 28.80 -10.36 -16.31
CA TYR A 240 27.77 -9.39 -16.01
C TYR A 240 26.39 -9.99 -16.31
N TYR A 241 25.35 -9.38 -15.72
CA TYR A 241 23.99 -9.66 -16.12
C TYR A 241 23.53 -8.67 -17.17
N MET A 242 22.87 -9.18 -18.20
CA MET A 242 22.20 -8.37 -19.20
C MET A 242 20.73 -8.22 -18.81
N LEU A 243 20.29 -7.00 -18.56
CA LEU A 243 18.91 -6.66 -18.34
C LEU A 243 18.36 -5.90 -19.54
N ASN A 244 17.53 -6.57 -20.31
CA ASN A 244 16.88 -6.00 -21.49
C ASN A 244 15.45 -5.58 -21.16
N GLY A 245 15.02 -4.48 -21.76
CA GLY A 245 13.69 -3.92 -21.59
C GLY A 245 13.42 -2.78 -22.55
N VAL A 246 12.53 -1.88 -22.17
CA VAL A 246 12.20 -0.69 -22.97
C VAL A 246 12.26 0.54 -22.08
N TRP A 247 13.04 1.53 -22.50
CA TRP A 247 13.00 2.87 -21.91
C TRP A 247 11.81 3.65 -22.46
N ASP A 248 10.96 4.16 -21.56
CA ASP A 248 9.89 5.11 -21.90
C ASP A 248 10.30 6.50 -21.44
N THR A 249 10.26 7.41 -22.39
CA THR A 249 10.65 8.82 -22.21
C THR A 249 9.57 9.73 -22.81
N ALA A 250 9.63 11.02 -22.50
CA ALA A 250 8.76 12.01 -23.15
C ALA A 250 8.92 12.08 -24.68
N GLU A 251 10.04 11.61 -25.23
CA GLU A 251 10.35 11.61 -26.66
C GLU A 251 10.01 10.29 -27.35
N GLY A 252 9.58 9.27 -26.60
CA GLY A 252 9.19 7.98 -27.12
C GLY A 252 9.93 6.80 -26.49
N LEU A 253 9.75 5.62 -27.09
CA LEU A 253 10.27 4.35 -26.59
C LEU A 253 11.63 4.01 -27.20
N GLY A 254 12.56 3.55 -26.37
CA GLY A 254 13.89 3.05 -26.77
C GLY A 254 14.17 1.66 -26.21
N VAL A 255 14.86 0.83 -26.97
CA VAL A 255 15.27 -0.50 -26.48
C VAL A 255 16.36 -0.32 -25.43
N ALA A 256 16.16 -0.91 -24.26
CA ALA A 256 17.15 -1.00 -23.18
C ALA A 256 18.00 -2.27 -23.32
N LYS A 257 19.31 -2.14 -23.13
CA LYS A 257 20.28 -3.23 -23.03
C LYS A 257 21.29 -2.89 -21.94
N ASP A 258 20.81 -2.85 -20.71
CA ASP A 258 21.61 -2.43 -19.59
C ASP A 258 22.43 -3.60 -19.04
N GLN A 259 23.67 -3.31 -18.64
CA GLN A 259 24.57 -4.29 -18.06
C GLN A 259 24.72 -4.04 -16.56
N VAL A 260 24.64 -5.11 -15.81
CA VAL A 260 24.75 -5.11 -14.36
C VAL A 260 25.95 -5.94 -13.97
N LEU A 261 27.02 -5.28 -13.53
CA LEU A 261 28.25 -5.91 -13.10
C LEU A 261 28.39 -5.81 -11.59
N TRP A 262 28.48 -6.95 -10.92
CA TRP A 262 28.75 -7.01 -9.49
C TRP A 262 30.25 -7.17 -9.27
N THR A 263 30.89 -6.27 -8.54
CA THR A 263 32.35 -6.24 -8.41
C THR A 263 32.88 -6.62 -7.03
N GLU A 264 32.06 -6.50 -5.99
CA GLU A 264 32.41 -6.82 -4.61
C GLU A 264 31.22 -7.43 -3.90
N GLY A 265 31.43 -8.44 -3.03
CA GLY A 265 30.40 -9.04 -2.20
C GLY A 265 29.37 -9.82 -3.01
N TRP A 266 29.82 -10.55 -3.99
CA TRP A 266 28.97 -11.40 -4.82
C TRP A 266 28.28 -12.48 -3.98
N PRO A 267 26.97 -12.68 -4.10
CA PRO A 267 26.25 -13.64 -3.25
C PRO A 267 26.63 -15.12 -3.51
N GLY A 268 27.29 -15.42 -4.60
CA GLY A 268 27.75 -16.77 -4.94
C GLY A 268 29.21 -17.10 -4.55
N GLU A 269 29.90 -16.17 -3.82
CA GLU A 269 31.29 -16.38 -3.35
C GLU A 269 31.35 -16.96 -1.92
#